data_5ce2d5ded187ecb11e500e996106483a
#
_entry.id   5ce2d5ded187ecb11e500e996106483a
#
_cell.length_a   1.000
_cell.length_b   1.000
_cell.length_c   1.000
_cell.angle_alpha   90.00
_cell.angle_beta   90.00
_cell.angle_gamma   90.00
#
_symmetry.space_group_name_H-M   'P 1'
#
loop_
_entity.id
_entity.type
_entity.pdbx_description
1 polymer ?
#
loop_
_entity_poly.entity_id
_entity_poly.type
_entity_poly.pdbx_seq_one_letter_code
_entity_poly.pdbx_strand_id
1 'polypeptide(L)'
;TAWDYYAFIRRVNLMLGRIDSSQMTEAEKAHWKSVGYFFRSYRYFSLLSAYGGVPWIDRVLSDNDTELINGPRASRDEIAKHILEDLQYAEQHINVNGDGNNTINRAVVQAFISRFCLFEGTWRKYHGLNDAETYLKECKRVSAEVMNSFPEICSNYDDLFCSLELKDVPGVILYREFSNAENVIHATSIGGTTGASYYNPTRDLVDSYLCSDGKTRWNSPLYKGDKDMYDEFSCRDHRLWLQVTPPYRIDRSASTDAWGNKWQFTEVAKDRSFIDSLNIRLGIGYGSAKERQKTLPFRQGYDGGILGAVPHFDFYLENQPWYKSAFGYNNWKYYCTYLSMGSQRNEETDMPLFRVEEVMLNYAEAMCELGEFDQSVADRTVNKLRSRANVAPMKVAEINDSFDPKRDLGNPAYPGDYAVNPLLWEIRRERRIEL
;
A
#
# COMPACT_ATOMS: atom_id res chain seq x y z
N THR A 1 20.08 -1.70 10.26
CA THR A 1 21.38 -1.37 9.63
C THR A 1 21.59 -2.19 8.37
N ALA A 2 22.50 -1.78 7.46
CA ALA A 2 22.81 -2.55 6.24
C ALA A 2 23.30 -3.99 6.58
N TRP A 3 23.90 -4.19 7.73
CA TRP A 3 24.35 -5.49 8.23
C TRP A 3 23.21 -6.49 8.48
N ASP A 4 22.05 -6.02 8.88
CA ASP A 4 20.88 -6.89 9.11
C ASP A 4 20.38 -7.52 7.80
N TYR A 5 20.51 -6.82 6.68
CA TYR A 5 20.19 -7.37 5.36
C TYR A 5 21.10 -8.55 5.00
N TYR A 6 22.41 -8.40 5.23
CA TYR A 6 23.37 -9.48 4.94
C TYR A 6 23.26 -10.65 5.90
N ALA A 7 22.91 -10.43 7.16
CA ALA A 7 22.60 -11.52 8.08
C ALA A 7 21.40 -12.37 7.61
N PHE A 8 20.41 -11.73 6.99
CA PHE A 8 19.29 -12.44 6.38
C PHE A 8 19.72 -13.19 5.10
N ILE A 9 20.46 -12.54 4.20
CA ILE A 9 20.99 -13.15 2.98
C ILE A 9 21.84 -14.36 3.32
N ARG A 10 22.69 -14.28 4.35
CA ARG A 10 23.50 -15.41 4.82
C ARG A 10 22.64 -16.61 5.23
N ARG A 11 21.51 -16.38 5.93
CA ARG A 11 20.59 -17.45 6.32
C ARG A 11 19.94 -18.13 5.10
N VAL A 12 19.55 -17.32 4.11
CA VAL A 12 19.02 -17.85 2.85
C VAL A 12 20.09 -18.65 2.10
N ASN A 13 21.31 -18.15 1.97
CA ASN A 13 22.40 -18.86 1.31
C ASN A 13 22.81 -20.15 2.05
N LEU A 14 22.69 -20.17 3.38
CA LEU A 14 22.90 -21.40 4.17
C LEU A 14 21.84 -22.47 3.85
N MET A 15 20.60 -22.07 3.68
CA MET A 15 19.53 -22.96 3.25
C MET A 15 19.79 -23.46 1.82
N LEU A 16 20.04 -22.57 0.88
CA LEU A 16 20.30 -22.90 -0.53
C LEU A 16 21.48 -23.88 -0.67
N GLY A 17 22.57 -23.67 0.05
CA GLY A 17 23.76 -24.52 0.02
C GLY A 17 23.55 -25.93 0.59
N ARG A 18 22.44 -26.19 1.29
CA ARG A 18 22.12 -27.50 1.87
C ARG A 18 21.05 -28.28 1.09
N ILE A 19 20.32 -27.63 0.21
CA ILE A 19 19.20 -28.26 -0.51
C ILE A 19 19.67 -29.44 -1.35
N ASP A 20 20.77 -29.31 -2.08
CA ASP A 20 21.25 -30.36 -3.00
C ASP A 20 21.68 -31.63 -2.27
N SER A 21 22.18 -31.50 -1.04
CA SER A 21 22.58 -32.65 -0.19
C SER A 21 21.43 -33.24 0.63
N SER A 22 20.23 -32.69 0.55
CA SER A 22 19.06 -33.18 1.28
C SER A 22 18.48 -34.46 0.67
N GLN A 23 17.60 -35.13 1.45
CA GLN A 23 16.86 -36.31 0.98
C GLN A 23 15.58 -35.96 0.20
N MET A 24 15.35 -34.67 -0.10
CA MET A 24 14.21 -34.22 -0.87
C MET A 24 14.27 -34.74 -2.32
N THR A 25 13.11 -34.89 -2.94
CA THR A 25 12.99 -35.15 -4.38
C THR A 25 13.48 -33.95 -5.18
N GLU A 26 13.80 -34.12 -6.44
CA GLU A 26 14.24 -33.02 -7.31
C GLU A 26 13.17 -31.91 -7.45
N ALA A 27 11.88 -32.29 -7.45
CA ALA A 27 10.78 -31.32 -7.46
C ALA A 27 10.71 -30.48 -6.18
N GLU A 28 10.87 -31.11 -5.02
CA GLU A 28 10.94 -30.43 -3.73
C GLU A 28 12.18 -29.53 -3.64
N LYS A 29 13.34 -30.02 -4.09
CA LYS A 29 14.56 -29.19 -4.16
C LYS A 29 14.35 -27.95 -5.03
N ALA A 30 13.75 -28.11 -6.20
CA ALA A 30 13.46 -27.00 -7.11
C ALA A 30 12.50 -25.99 -6.48
N HIS A 31 11.44 -26.47 -5.80
CA HIS A 31 10.52 -25.61 -5.06
C HIS A 31 11.22 -24.82 -3.95
N TRP A 32 11.96 -25.48 -3.07
CA TRP A 32 12.63 -24.82 -1.95
C TRP A 32 13.79 -23.91 -2.37
N LYS A 33 14.48 -24.23 -3.47
CA LYS A 33 15.41 -23.29 -4.12
C LYS A 33 14.69 -22.04 -4.58
N SER A 34 13.53 -22.19 -5.19
CA SER A 34 12.70 -21.06 -5.64
C SER A 34 12.27 -20.16 -4.48
N VAL A 35 11.86 -20.73 -3.36
CA VAL A 35 11.57 -19.98 -2.13
C VAL A 35 12.80 -19.23 -1.63
N GLY A 36 13.97 -19.87 -1.63
CA GLY A 36 15.23 -19.24 -1.26
C GLY A 36 15.60 -18.07 -2.18
N TYR A 37 15.48 -18.27 -3.48
CA TYR A 37 15.75 -17.22 -4.47
C TYR A 37 14.78 -16.04 -4.36
N PHE A 38 13.49 -16.31 -4.10
CA PHE A 38 12.51 -15.26 -3.80
C PHE A 38 12.95 -14.38 -2.64
N PHE A 39 13.32 -14.97 -1.50
CA PHE A 39 13.72 -14.21 -0.32
C PHE A 39 15.07 -13.51 -0.49
N ARG A 40 16.02 -14.11 -1.22
CA ARG A 40 17.29 -13.46 -1.57
C ARG A 40 17.04 -12.23 -2.43
N SER A 41 16.26 -12.36 -3.48
CA SER A 41 15.86 -11.27 -4.37
C SER A 41 15.12 -10.16 -3.63
N TYR A 42 14.21 -10.51 -2.72
CA TYR A 42 13.48 -9.54 -1.90
C TYR A 42 14.43 -8.67 -1.06
N ARG A 43 15.46 -9.28 -0.48
CA ARG A 43 16.47 -8.53 0.31
C ARG A 43 17.40 -7.72 -0.57
N TYR A 44 17.85 -8.25 -1.69
CA TYR A 44 18.67 -7.51 -2.63
C TYR A 44 17.90 -6.37 -3.29
N PHE A 45 16.61 -6.50 -3.57
CA PHE A 45 15.78 -5.39 -4.02
C PHE A 45 15.75 -4.25 -3.00
N SER A 46 15.62 -4.56 -1.72
CA SER A 46 15.66 -3.55 -0.66
C SER A 46 17.03 -2.83 -0.60
N LEU A 47 18.13 -3.57 -0.80
CA LEU A 47 19.48 -2.99 -0.87
C LEU A 47 19.69 -2.16 -2.14
N LEU A 48 19.25 -2.68 -3.29
CA LEU A 48 19.34 -1.99 -4.58
C LEU A 48 18.59 -0.66 -4.58
N SER A 49 17.38 -0.65 -4.03
CA SER A 49 16.56 0.56 -3.96
C SER A 49 17.13 1.62 -3.03
N ALA A 50 17.82 1.22 -1.96
CA ALA A 50 18.37 2.13 -0.98
C ALA A 50 19.80 2.61 -1.31
N TYR A 51 20.63 1.75 -1.92
CA TYR A 51 22.07 1.98 -2.05
C TYR A 51 22.60 1.86 -3.49
N GLY A 52 21.79 1.44 -4.45
CA GLY A 52 22.25 1.12 -5.80
C GLY A 52 23.10 -0.16 -5.81
N GLY A 53 24.33 -0.08 -6.34
CA GLY A 53 25.27 -1.21 -6.31
C GLY A 53 25.70 -1.58 -4.88
N VAL A 54 25.74 -2.89 -4.61
CA VAL A 54 26.12 -3.48 -3.32
C VAL A 54 26.92 -4.77 -3.54
N PRO A 55 27.68 -5.30 -2.55
CA PRO A 55 28.31 -6.60 -2.73
C PRO A 55 27.28 -7.71 -3.02
N TRP A 56 27.50 -8.49 -4.09
CA TRP A 56 26.70 -9.67 -4.37
C TRP A 56 27.29 -10.89 -3.67
N ILE A 57 26.50 -11.51 -2.80
CA ILE A 57 26.90 -12.67 -2.00
C ILE A 57 25.84 -13.76 -2.18
N ASP A 58 26.18 -14.81 -2.93
CA ASP A 58 25.30 -15.90 -3.31
C ASP A 58 25.55 -17.21 -2.54
N ARG A 59 26.56 -17.22 -1.68
CA ARG A 59 26.94 -18.36 -0.83
C ARG A 59 27.29 -17.93 0.60
N VAL A 60 27.47 -18.91 1.47
CA VAL A 60 28.02 -18.65 2.82
C VAL A 60 29.51 -18.37 2.71
N LEU A 61 29.92 -17.20 3.17
CA LEU A 61 31.32 -16.81 3.18
C LEU A 61 32.05 -17.40 4.39
N SER A 62 33.32 -17.71 4.17
CA SER A 62 34.33 -18.03 5.19
C SER A 62 35.31 -16.88 5.33
N ASP A 63 36.15 -16.92 6.35
CA ASP A 63 37.21 -15.90 6.57
C ASP A 63 38.27 -15.88 5.44
N ASN A 64 38.31 -16.91 4.59
CA ASN A 64 39.19 -17.01 3.44
C ASN A 64 38.62 -16.31 2.19
N ASP A 65 37.34 -15.90 2.17
CA ASP A 65 36.72 -15.19 1.05
C ASP A 65 37.05 -13.71 1.02
N THR A 66 38.35 -13.37 1.17
CA THR A 66 38.85 -12.01 1.36
C THR A 66 38.56 -11.09 0.17
N GLU A 67 38.50 -11.63 -1.05
CA GLU A 67 38.18 -10.88 -2.26
C GLU A 67 36.72 -10.38 -2.24
N LEU A 68 35.77 -11.19 -1.76
CA LEU A 68 34.37 -10.78 -1.64
C LEU A 68 34.15 -9.89 -0.40
N ILE A 69 34.85 -10.18 0.69
CA ILE A 69 34.68 -9.42 1.94
C ILE A 69 35.24 -7.99 1.79
N ASN A 70 36.38 -7.84 1.12
CA ASN A 70 37.09 -6.56 0.96
C ASN A 70 36.96 -5.98 -0.47
N GLY A 71 36.23 -6.63 -1.34
CA GLY A 71 36.06 -6.25 -2.75
C GLY A 71 35.18 -5.02 -2.96
N PRO A 72 35.16 -4.50 -4.18
CA PRO A 72 34.22 -3.43 -4.55
C PRO A 72 32.79 -3.90 -4.52
N ARG A 73 31.87 -2.93 -4.51
CA ARG A 73 30.45 -3.21 -4.72
C ARG A 73 30.23 -3.70 -6.15
N ALA A 74 29.35 -4.68 -6.33
CA ALA A 74 28.80 -5.00 -7.64
C ALA A 74 27.99 -3.82 -8.18
N SER A 75 27.96 -3.66 -9.47
CA SER A 75 27.21 -2.58 -10.13
C SER A 75 25.70 -2.76 -9.91
N ARG A 76 24.91 -1.68 -10.10
CA ARG A 76 23.45 -1.77 -10.12
C ARG A 76 22.98 -2.78 -11.17
N ASP A 77 23.59 -2.76 -12.36
CA ASP A 77 23.23 -3.65 -13.47
C ASP A 77 23.40 -5.12 -13.11
N GLU A 78 24.52 -5.45 -12.48
CA GLU A 78 24.81 -6.80 -12.00
C GLU A 78 23.82 -7.27 -10.94
N ILE A 79 23.53 -6.43 -9.93
CA ILE A 79 22.56 -6.76 -8.88
C ILE A 79 21.16 -6.94 -9.48
N ALA A 80 20.73 -6.02 -10.35
CA ALA A 80 19.40 -6.10 -10.97
C ALA A 80 19.26 -7.35 -11.86
N LYS A 81 20.30 -7.72 -12.56
CA LYS A 81 20.36 -8.95 -13.36
C LYS A 81 20.21 -10.20 -12.49
N HIS A 82 20.98 -10.29 -11.43
CA HIS A 82 20.90 -11.43 -10.50
C HIS A 82 19.54 -11.56 -9.82
N ILE A 83 18.93 -10.42 -9.43
CA ILE A 83 17.57 -10.42 -8.87
C ILE A 83 16.59 -11.01 -9.88
N LEU A 84 16.66 -10.56 -11.15
CA LEU A 84 15.75 -11.04 -12.19
C LEU A 84 15.97 -12.53 -12.50
N GLU A 85 17.22 -12.98 -12.61
CA GLU A 85 17.57 -14.38 -12.84
C GLU A 85 17.05 -15.29 -11.73
N ASP A 86 17.24 -14.91 -10.47
CA ASP A 86 16.73 -15.65 -9.31
C ASP A 86 15.19 -15.74 -9.33
N LEU A 87 14.52 -14.64 -9.66
CA LEU A 87 13.06 -14.59 -9.70
C LEU A 87 12.49 -15.36 -10.90
N GLN A 88 13.13 -15.34 -12.06
CA GLN A 88 12.72 -16.13 -13.22
C GLN A 88 12.91 -17.62 -12.99
N TYR A 89 14.00 -18.03 -12.32
CA TYR A 89 14.12 -19.41 -11.86
C TYR A 89 12.97 -19.78 -10.90
N ALA A 90 12.69 -18.91 -9.94
CA ALA A 90 11.62 -19.15 -8.97
C ALA A 90 10.25 -19.26 -9.67
N GLU A 91 9.92 -18.41 -10.61
CA GLU A 91 8.67 -18.48 -11.37
C GLU A 91 8.48 -19.81 -12.09
N GLN A 92 9.57 -20.34 -12.70
CA GLN A 92 9.54 -21.56 -13.49
C GLN A 92 9.43 -22.83 -12.66
N HIS A 93 10.01 -22.85 -11.44
CA HIS A 93 10.22 -24.08 -10.70
C HIS A 93 9.46 -24.16 -9.37
N ILE A 94 8.85 -23.07 -8.91
CA ILE A 94 8.06 -23.07 -7.70
C ILE A 94 6.74 -23.84 -7.90
N ASN A 95 6.25 -24.51 -6.89
CA ASN A 95 4.91 -25.10 -6.92
C ASN A 95 3.87 -24.00 -7.20
N VAL A 96 2.93 -24.28 -8.10
CA VAL A 96 1.91 -23.31 -8.53
C VAL A 96 1.13 -22.75 -7.33
N ASN A 97 0.77 -23.64 -6.39
CA ASN A 97 0.00 -23.31 -5.19
C ASN A 97 0.88 -23.15 -3.93
N GLY A 98 2.22 -23.17 -4.07
CA GLY A 98 3.14 -23.11 -2.91
C GLY A 98 3.11 -24.40 -2.07
N ASP A 99 3.42 -24.26 -0.78
CA ASP A 99 3.42 -25.31 0.23
C ASP A 99 2.22 -25.15 1.20
N GLY A 100 1.10 -24.72 0.68
CA GLY A 100 -0.13 -24.47 1.43
C GLY A 100 -0.70 -23.08 1.21
N ASN A 101 -1.73 -22.73 1.98
CA ASN A 101 -2.36 -21.44 1.90
C ASN A 101 -1.41 -20.32 2.38
N ASN A 102 -1.50 -19.14 1.78
CA ASN A 102 -0.75 -17.95 2.17
C ASN A 102 0.77 -18.18 2.25
N THR A 103 1.31 -18.98 1.33
CA THR A 103 2.75 -19.26 1.20
C THR A 103 3.31 -18.70 -0.10
N ILE A 104 4.64 -18.68 -0.23
CA ILE A 104 5.27 -18.27 -1.49
C ILE A 104 4.90 -19.27 -2.58
N ASN A 105 4.22 -18.79 -3.61
CA ASN A 105 3.73 -19.55 -4.75
C ASN A 105 4.02 -18.80 -6.05
N ARG A 106 3.64 -19.35 -7.21
CA ARG A 106 3.94 -18.73 -8.51
C ARG A 106 3.35 -17.33 -8.63
N ALA A 107 2.13 -17.11 -8.20
CA ALA A 107 1.49 -15.79 -8.29
C ALA A 107 2.20 -14.75 -7.41
N VAL A 108 2.69 -15.13 -6.23
CA VAL A 108 3.49 -14.27 -5.35
C VAL A 108 4.81 -13.89 -6.02
N VAL A 109 5.50 -14.85 -6.63
CA VAL A 109 6.74 -14.60 -7.38
C VAL A 109 6.48 -13.64 -8.53
N GLN A 110 5.43 -13.87 -9.33
CA GLN A 110 5.05 -13.00 -10.46
C GLN A 110 4.67 -11.58 -9.98
N ALA A 111 3.92 -11.45 -8.89
CA ALA A 111 3.60 -10.15 -8.31
C ALA A 111 4.86 -9.40 -7.86
N PHE A 112 5.86 -10.11 -7.34
CA PHE A 112 7.13 -9.49 -6.99
C PHE A 112 7.99 -9.14 -8.21
N ILE A 113 8.03 -9.97 -9.26
CA ILE A 113 8.65 -9.62 -10.54
C ILE A 113 8.01 -8.35 -11.10
N SER A 114 6.68 -8.25 -11.07
CA SER A 114 5.94 -7.06 -11.51
C SER A 114 6.42 -5.79 -10.78
N ARG A 115 6.49 -5.83 -9.45
CA ARG A 115 6.97 -4.71 -8.61
C ARG A 115 8.42 -4.36 -8.89
N PHE A 116 9.30 -5.34 -8.91
CA PHE A 116 10.73 -5.16 -9.15
C PHE A 116 11.00 -4.61 -10.56
N CYS A 117 10.39 -5.22 -11.57
CA CYS A 117 10.64 -4.85 -12.96
C CYS A 117 10.06 -3.46 -13.30
N LEU A 118 8.94 -3.05 -12.72
CA LEU A 118 8.48 -1.67 -12.86
C LEU A 118 9.48 -0.70 -12.25
N PHE A 119 9.94 -0.95 -11.03
CA PHE A 119 10.90 -0.09 -10.35
C PHE A 119 12.20 0.03 -11.14
N GLU A 120 12.79 -1.08 -11.54
CA GLU A 120 14.07 -1.07 -12.24
C GLU A 120 13.94 -0.50 -13.65
N GLY A 121 12.88 -0.85 -14.38
CA GLY A 121 12.62 -0.33 -15.71
C GLY A 121 12.44 1.18 -15.74
N THR A 122 11.65 1.73 -14.82
CA THR A 122 11.45 3.19 -14.69
C THR A 122 12.72 3.88 -14.20
N TRP A 123 13.41 3.30 -13.23
CA TRP A 123 14.72 3.83 -12.78
C TRP A 123 15.68 3.96 -13.95
N ARG A 124 15.86 2.90 -14.75
CA ARG A 124 16.75 2.89 -15.93
C ARG A 124 16.35 3.94 -16.95
N LYS A 125 15.06 4.00 -17.28
CA LYS A 125 14.53 4.96 -18.25
C LYS A 125 14.85 6.40 -17.86
N TYR A 126 14.57 6.77 -16.63
CA TYR A 126 14.74 8.16 -16.16
C TYR A 126 16.17 8.54 -15.77
N HIS A 127 17.07 7.54 -15.63
CA HIS A 127 18.49 7.79 -15.41
C HIS A 127 19.37 7.52 -16.62
N GLY A 128 18.76 7.29 -17.78
CA GLY A 128 19.49 7.07 -19.03
C GLY A 128 20.35 5.80 -19.04
N LEU A 129 19.94 4.78 -18.29
CA LEU A 129 20.60 3.47 -18.29
C LEU A 129 20.04 2.57 -19.41
N ASN A 130 20.83 1.57 -19.81
CA ASN A 130 20.42 0.59 -20.81
C ASN A 130 19.33 -0.35 -20.28
N ASP A 131 18.67 -1.09 -21.20
CA ASP A 131 17.75 -2.21 -20.90
C ASP A 131 16.47 -1.86 -20.12
N ALA A 132 16.10 -0.58 -20.04
CA ALA A 132 14.85 -0.15 -19.39
C ALA A 132 13.63 -0.90 -19.96
N GLU A 133 13.57 -1.03 -21.26
CA GLU A 133 12.45 -1.68 -21.97
C GLU A 133 12.36 -3.18 -21.64
N THR A 134 13.47 -3.88 -21.41
CA THR A 134 13.49 -5.29 -21.03
C THR A 134 12.74 -5.51 -19.71
N TYR A 135 13.01 -4.70 -18.68
CA TYR A 135 12.32 -4.76 -17.41
C TYR A 135 10.84 -4.36 -17.53
N LEU A 136 10.52 -3.31 -18.28
CA LEU A 136 9.13 -2.89 -18.48
C LEU A 136 8.30 -3.94 -19.22
N LYS A 137 8.86 -4.62 -20.23
CA LYS A 137 8.21 -5.74 -20.93
C LYS A 137 7.98 -6.94 -20.01
N GLU A 138 8.94 -7.25 -19.15
CA GLU A 138 8.78 -8.33 -18.17
C GLU A 138 7.72 -7.98 -17.14
N CYS A 139 7.69 -6.74 -16.63
CA CYS A 139 6.60 -6.24 -15.79
C CYS A 139 5.24 -6.42 -16.47
N LYS A 140 5.11 -6.00 -17.73
CA LYS A 140 3.89 -6.17 -18.53
C LYS A 140 3.47 -7.64 -18.62
N ARG A 141 4.40 -8.55 -18.94
CA ARG A 141 4.14 -9.98 -19.11
C ARG A 141 3.55 -10.59 -17.84
N VAL A 142 4.30 -10.52 -16.75
CA VAL A 142 3.88 -11.17 -15.48
C VAL A 142 2.64 -10.54 -14.90
N SER A 143 2.49 -9.22 -15.03
CA SER A 143 1.30 -8.52 -14.55
C SER A 143 0.04 -8.98 -15.28
N ALA A 144 0.10 -9.19 -16.59
CA ALA A 144 -1.01 -9.72 -17.36
C ALA A 144 -1.41 -11.13 -16.89
N GLU A 145 -0.45 -11.99 -16.58
CA GLU A 145 -0.69 -13.35 -16.09
C GLU A 145 -1.34 -13.35 -14.71
N VAL A 146 -0.83 -12.51 -13.78
CA VAL A 146 -1.42 -12.34 -12.44
C VAL A 146 -2.85 -11.80 -12.53
N MET A 147 -3.08 -10.77 -13.35
CA MET A 147 -4.43 -10.20 -13.55
C MET A 147 -5.43 -11.21 -14.13
N ASN A 148 -4.97 -12.17 -14.95
CA ASN A 148 -5.81 -13.25 -15.45
C ASN A 148 -6.12 -14.29 -14.36
N SER A 149 -5.17 -14.55 -13.46
CA SER A 149 -5.35 -15.47 -12.33
C SER A 149 -6.19 -14.87 -11.20
N PHE A 150 -6.16 -13.55 -11.04
CA PHE A 150 -6.91 -12.77 -10.04
C PHE A 150 -7.78 -11.72 -10.76
N PRO A 151 -8.88 -12.13 -11.42
CA PRO A 151 -9.70 -11.21 -12.20
C PRO A 151 -10.52 -10.25 -11.36
N GLU A 152 -10.71 -10.55 -10.08
CA GLU A 152 -11.56 -9.79 -9.16
C GLU A 152 -10.72 -9.01 -8.14
N ILE A 153 -11.26 -7.90 -7.67
CA ILE A 153 -10.74 -7.09 -6.58
C ILE A 153 -11.71 -7.14 -5.40
N CYS A 154 -11.22 -6.92 -4.20
CA CYS A 154 -12.08 -6.77 -3.03
C CYS A 154 -13.07 -5.61 -3.24
N SER A 155 -14.36 -5.88 -3.09
CA SER A 155 -15.41 -4.88 -3.33
C SER A 155 -15.45 -3.78 -2.28
N ASN A 156 -15.11 -4.12 -1.03
CA ASN A 156 -15.01 -3.16 0.06
C ASN A 156 -13.53 -2.86 0.34
N TYR A 157 -13.10 -1.66 -0.04
CA TYR A 157 -11.71 -1.21 0.15
C TYR A 157 -11.21 -1.34 1.60
N ASP A 158 -12.07 -1.07 2.58
CA ASP A 158 -11.69 -1.07 3.98
C ASP A 158 -11.42 -2.49 4.52
N ASP A 159 -12.05 -3.51 3.93
CA ASP A 159 -11.82 -4.90 4.35
C ASP A 159 -10.38 -5.38 4.08
N LEU A 160 -9.70 -4.79 3.11
CA LEU A 160 -8.29 -5.07 2.84
C LEU A 160 -7.36 -4.69 4.00
N PHE A 161 -7.77 -3.74 4.84
CA PHE A 161 -6.91 -3.15 5.86
C PHE A 161 -7.44 -3.33 7.29
N CYS A 162 -8.65 -3.85 7.42
CA CYS A 162 -9.36 -3.95 8.69
C CYS A 162 -10.02 -5.31 8.91
N SER A 163 -9.53 -6.39 8.31
CA SER A 163 -10.05 -7.74 8.53
C SER A 163 -9.15 -8.55 9.46
N LEU A 164 -9.76 -9.41 10.28
CA LEU A 164 -9.04 -10.39 11.11
C LEU A 164 -8.47 -11.54 10.26
N GLU A 165 -9.03 -11.76 9.07
CA GLU A 165 -8.58 -12.81 8.16
C GLU A 165 -8.73 -12.31 6.72
N LEU A 166 -7.64 -12.35 5.96
CA LEU A 166 -7.60 -12.01 4.55
C LEU A 166 -7.63 -13.24 3.63
N LYS A 167 -7.77 -14.42 4.19
CA LYS A 167 -7.95 -15.64 3.41
C LYS A 167 -9.17 -15.52 2.51
N ASP A 168 -8.99 -15.93 1.26
CA ASP A 168 -10.03 -15.93 0.22
C ASP A 168 -10.66 -14.56 -0.09
N VAL A 169 -10.07 -13.46 0.41
CA VAL A 169 -10.48 -12.11 0.02
C VAL A 169 -10.05 -11.85 -1.43
N PRO A 170 -10.99 -11.51 -2.34
CA PRO A 170 -10.68 -11.31 -3.75
C PRO A 170 -9.54 -10.30 -3.97
N GLY A 171 -8.58 -10.68 -4.79
CA GLY A 171 -7.44 -9.83 -5.12
C GLY A 171 -6.26 -9.88 -4.14
N VAL A 172 -6.41 -10.47 -2.97
CA VAL A 172 -5.28 -10.68 -2.04
C VAL A 172 -4.46 -11.87 -2.50
N ILE A 173 -3.17 -11.64 -2.77
CA ILE A 173 -2.23 -12.65 -3.29
C ILE A 173 -1.37 -13.22 -2.18
N LEU A 174 -0.92 -12.37 -1.26
CA LEU A 174 -0.16 -12.75 -0.07
C LEU A 174 -0.44 -11.72 1.02
N TYR A 175 -0.59 -12.19 2.24
CA TYR A 175 -0.77 -11.34 3.41
C TYR A 175 0.06 -11.83 4.60
N ARG A 176 0.30 -10.94 5.55
CA ARG A 176 0.87 -11.31 6.84
C ARG A 176 -0.26 -11.57 7.81
N GLU A 177 -0.28 -12.78 8.31
CA GLU A 177 -1.20 -13.21 9.36
C GLU A 177 -0.71 -12.74 10.73
N PHE A 178 -1.64 -12.33 11.58
CA PHE A 178 -1.39 -11.93 12.96
C PHE A 178 -2.30 -12.70 13.89
N SER A 179 -1.77 -13.05 15.08
CA SER A 179 -2.48 -13.87 16.06
C SER A 179 -1.99 -13.58 17.48
N ASN A 180 -2.89 -13.25 18.40
CA ASN A 180 -2.58 -13.12 19.81
C ASN A 180 -2.15 -14.46 20.41
N ALA A 181 -2.72 -15.56 19.97
CA ALA A 181 -2.38 -16.90 20.46
C ALA A 181 -0.91 -17.23 20.21
N GLU A 182 -0.35 -16.72 19.09
CA GLU A 182 1.06 -16.91 18.70
C GLU A 182 1.95 -15.73 19.10
N ASN A 183 1.40 -14.73 19.78
CA ASN A 183 2.09 -13.49 20.14
C ASN A 183 2.70 -12.77 18.93
N VAL A 184 2.04 -12.88 17.77
CA VAL A 184 2.34 -12.14 16.55
C VAL A 184 1.28 -11.05 16.38
N ILE A 185 1.55 -9.88 16.90
CA ILE A 185 0.60 -8.76 17.02
C ILE A 185 1.21 -7.47 16.50
N HIS A 186 0.37 -6.46 16.31
CA HIS A 186 0.79 -5.11 15.95
C HIS A 186 0.01 -4.03 16.71
N ALA A 187 0.29 -2.77 16.41
CA ALA A 187 -0.36 -1.60 17.00
C ALA A 187 -0.57 -0.50 15.95
N THR A 188 -0.99 -0.89 14.75
CA THR A 188 -1.08 0.01 13.59
C THR A 188 -2.19 1.04 13.75
N SER A 189 -3.34 0.66 14.32
CA SER A 189 -4.44 1.61 14.58
C SER A 189 -4.02 2.71 15.55
N ILE A 190 -3.29 2.37 16.61
CA ILE A 190 -2.74 3.38 17.54
C ILE A 190 -1.73 4.28 16.84
N GLY A 191 -0.80 3.70 16.09
CA GLY A 191 0.23 4.45 15.37
C GLY A 191 -0.33 5.44 14.37
N GLY A 192 -1.50 5.13 13.80
CA GLY A 192 -2.20 5.99 12.85
C GLY A 192 -3.06 7.08 13.46
N THR A 193 -3.57 6.90 14.67
CA THR A 193 -4.63 7.75 15.24
C THR A 193 -4.27 8.48 16.52
N THR A 194 -3.17 8.11 17.18
CA THR A 194 -2.71 8.75 18.40
C THR A 194 -1.44 9.56 18.19
N GLY A 195 -1.10 10.35 19.17
CA GLY A 195 -0.13 11.42 19.11
C GLY A 195 1.32 11.11 18.75
N ALA A 196 1.65 9.87 18.62
CA ALA A 196 2.88 9.46 17.96
C ALA A 196 2.70 9.32 16.45
N SER A 197 1.62 9.87 15.89
CA SER A 197 1.24 9.69 14.48
C SER A 197 2.18 10.45 13.54
N TYR A 198 3.22 9.77 13.17
CA TYR A 198 4.15 10.19 12.10
C TYR A 198 3.56 9.96 10.70
N TYR A 199 2.32 9.44 10.59
CA TYR A 199 1.71 8.97 9.35
C TYR A 199 0.46 9.78 8.94
N ASN A 200 0.41 11.05 9.35
CA ASN A 200 -0.73 11.89 9.01
C ASN A 200 -0.73 12.28 7.52
N PRO A 201 -1.91 12.26 6.87
CA PRO A 201 -2.05 12.70 5.50
C PRO A 201 -1.64 14.16 5.33
N THR A 202 -0.91 14.44 4.25
CA THR A 202 -0.61 15.80 3.85
C THR A 202 -1.79 16.41 3.09
N ARG A 203 -1.85 17.74 3.03
CA ARG A 203 -2.81 18.45 2.17
C ARG A 203 -2.71 18.00 0.72
N ASP A 204 -1.50 17.83 0.21
CA ASP A 204 -1.26 17.39 -1.16
C ASP A 204 -1.83 15.99 -1.44
N LEU A 205 -1.75 15.06 -0.47
CA LEU A 205 -2.42 13.76 -0.59
C LEU A 205 -3.94 13.94 -0.65
N VAL A 206 -4.54 14.74 0.23
CA VAL A 206 -5.99 14.98 0.23
C VAL A 206 -6.44 15.66 -1.07
N ASP A 207 -5.67 16.60 -1.58
CA ASP A 207 -5.94 17.26 -2.85
C ASP A 207 -5.86 16.32 -4.05
N SER A 208 -5.08 15.25 -3.97
CA SER A 208 -4.90 14.27 -5.05
C SER A 208 -6.11 13.36 -5.28
N TYR A 209 -7.01 13.18 -4.29
CA TYR A 209 -8.25 12.44 -4.52
C TYR A 209 -9.13 13.15 -5.54
N LEU A 210 -9.71 12.39 -6.46
CA LEU A 210 -10.62 12.95 -7.46
C LEU A 210 -12.01 13.24 -6.86
N CYS A 211 -12.79 14.02 -7.57
CA CYS A 211 -14.22 14.10 -7.34
C CYS A 211 -14.94 12.91 -8.01
N SER A 212 -16.17 12.65 -7.62
CA SER A 212 -16.95 11.51 -8.13
C SER A 212 -17.17 11.54 -9.64
N ASP A 213 -17.08 12.73 -10.27
CA ASP A 213 -17.11 12.89 -11.72
C ASP A 213 -15.80 12.54 -12.44
N GLY A 214 -14.80 12.03 -11.70
CA GLY A 214 -13.49 11.65 -12.22
C GLY A 214 -12.52 12.79 -12.49
N LYS A 215 -12.88 14.01 -12.13
CA LYS A 215 -12.04 15.20 -12.31
C LYS A 215 -11.31 15.58 -11.04
N THR A 216 -10.23 16.34 -11.19
CA THR A 216 -9.52 16.92 -10.06
C THR A 216 -10.38 17.95 -9.33
N ARG A 217 -10.11 18.22 -8.07
CA ARG A 217 -10.80 19.29 -7.31
C ARG A 217 -10.73 20.66 -7.97
N TRP A 218 -9.74 20.89 -8.81
CA TRP A 218 -9.53 22.15 -9.51
C TRP A 218 -10.45 22.35 -10.71
N ASN A 219 -10.85 21.24 -11.34
CA ASN A 219 -11.61 21.21 -12.59
C ASN A 219 -13.02 20.64 -12.45
N SER A 220 -13.37 20.09 -11.29
CA SER A 220 -14.69 19.51 -11.04
C SER A 220 -15.70 20.60 -10.66
N PRO A 221 -16.82 20.72 -11.38
CA PRO A 221 -17.92 21.60 -10.98
C PRO A 221 -18.65 21.11 -9.70
N LEU A 222 -18.40 19.86 -9.28
CA LEU A 222 -19.01 19.30 -8.08
C LEU A 222 -18.30 19.76 -6.80
N TYR A 223 -17.04 20.19 -6.92
CA TYR A 223 -16.25 20.60 -5.76
C TYR A 223 -16.70 21.97 -5.25
N LYS A 224 -17.15 21.99 -4.00
CA LYS A 224 -17.72 23.18 -3.37
C LYS A 224 -16.70 24.06 -2.63
N GLY A 225 -15.44 23.64 -2.62
CA GLY A 225 -14.37 24.33 -1.92
C GLY A 225 -14.02 23.68 -0.58
N ASP A 226 -13.12 24.31 0.15
CA ASP A 226 -12.55 23.83 1.41
C ASP A 226 -12.75 24.80 2.59
N LYS A 227 -13.62 25.80 2.41
CA LYS A 227 -14.01 26.72 3.49
C LYS A 227 -14.89 26.06 4.54
N ASP A 228 -15.64 25.04 4.14
CA ASP A 228 -16.42 24.17 5.00
C ASP A 228 -15.87 22.75 4.90
N MET A 229 -15.58 22.13 6.03
CA MET A 229 -14.98 20.81 6.08
C MET A 229 -15.85 19.71 5.48
N TYR A 230 -17.17 19.86 5.51
CA TYR A 230 -18.11 18.90 4.91
C TYR A 230 -18.13 19.06 3.38
N ASP A 231 -18.03 20.28 2.88
CA ASP A 231 -18.00 20.56 1.45
C ASP A 231 -16.72 19.99 0.81
N GLU A 232 -15.59 20.03 1.52
CA GLU A 232 -14.33 19.45 1.05
C GLU A 232 -14.42 17.95 0.80
N PHE A 233 -15.18 17.22 1.60
CA PHE A 233 -15.31 15.76 1.51
C PHE A 233 -16.50 15.30 0.66
N SER A 234 -17.52 16.15 0.44
CA SER A 234 -18.85 15.74 -0.02
C SER A 234 -18.89 15.00 -1.35
N CYS A 235 -18.12 15.41 -2.33
CA CYS A 235 -18.16 14.87 -3.69
C CYS A 235 -16.88 14.12 -4.10
N ARG A 236 -16.11 13.67 -3.13
CA ARG A 236 -14.79 13.08 -3.37
C ARG A 236 -14.84 11.57 -3.50
N ASP A 237 -13.76 11.02 -4.04
CA ASP A 237 -13.42 9.61 -4.05
C ASP A 237 -13.74 8.95 -2.71
N HIS A 238 -14.44 7.81 -2.76
CA HIS A 238 -14.87 7.11 -1.55
C HIS A 238 -13.68 6.70 -0.65
N ARG A 239 -12.51 6.42 -1.22
CA ARG A 239 -11.31 6.06 -0.46
C ARG A 239 -10.81 7.18 0.44
N LEU A 240 -11.09 8.46 0.12
CA LEU A 240 -10.78 9.58 1.03
C LEU A 240 -11.45 9.40 2.39
N TRP A 241 -12.73 8.97 2.39
CA TRP A 241 -13.50 8.78 3.60
C TRP A 241 -13.04 7.58 4.44
N LEU A 242 -12.31 6.65 3.82
CA LEU A 242 -11.81 5.43 4.45
C LEU A 242 -10.35 5.54 4.89
N GLN A 243 -9.59 6.44 4.30
CA GLN A 243 -8.15 6.61 4.56
C GLN A 243 -7.83 7.83 5.42
N VAL A 244 -8.66 8.86 5.35
CA VAL A 244 -8.50 10.09 6.12
C VAL A 244 -9.69 10.22 7.05
N THR A 245 -9.43 10.55 8.32
CA THR A 245 -10.50 10.74 9.30
C THR A 245 -11.50 11.76 8.76
N PRO A 246 -12.76 11.36 8.56
CA PRO A 246 -13.77 12.26 8.01
C PRO A 246 -14.07 13.41 8.96
N PRO A 247 -14.48 14.56 8.46
CA PRO A 247 -14.82 15.71 9.29
C PRO A 247 -16.15 15.49 10.01
N TYR A 248 -16.12 14.98 11.22
CA TYR A 248 -17.31 14.93 12.09
C TYR A 248 -17.02 15.65 13.38
N ARG A 249 -18.06 16.26 13.95
CA ARG A 249 -17.97 16.96 15.24
C ARG A 249 -18.58 16.14 16.35
N ILE A 250 -18.05 16.31 17.53
CA ILE A 250 -18.55 15.75 18.77
C ILE A 250 -18.95 16.87 19.72
N ASP A 251 -19.97 16.64 20.55
CA ASP A 251 -20.29 17.46 21.69
C ASP A 251 -19.58 16.90 22.93
N ARG A 252 -18.76 17.70 23.54
CA ARG A 252 -17.98 17.32 24.72
C ARG A 252 -18.64 17.68 26.06
N SER A 253 -19.82 18.29 26.00
CA SER A 253 -20.48 18.83 27.23
C SER A 253 -21.15 17.77 28.08
N ALA A 254 -21.56 16.63 27.55
CA ALA A 254 -22.55 15.77 28.14
C ALA A 254 -22.04 14.47 28.79
N SER A 255 -20.90 13.94 28.36
CA SER A 255 -20.35 12.72 28.97
C SER A 255 -18.87 12.84 29.29
N THR A 256 -18.44 12.17 30.35
CA THR A 256 -17.04 12.16 30.78
C THR A 256 -16.49 10.74 30.64
N ASP A 257 -15.40 10.59 29.94
CA ASP A 257 -14.67 9.32 29.85
C ASP A 257 -13.76 9.09 31.05
N ALA A 258 -13.07 7.96 31.08
CA ALA A 258 -12.15 7.60 32.18
C ALA A 258 -10.96 8.57 32.33
N TRP A 259 -10.68 9.41 31.32
CA TRP A 259 -9.62 10.42 31.31
C TRP A 259 -10.15 11.84 31.61
N GLY A 260 -11.45 11.97 31.94
CA GLY A 260 -12.07 13.26 32.19
C GLY A 260 -12.51 14.02 30.93
N ASN A 261 -12.37 13.44 29.73
CA ASN A 261 -12.86 14.07 28.50
C ASN A 261 -14.36 13.86 28.36
N LYS A 262 -15.06 14.92 27.97
CA LYS A 262 -16.50 14.90 27.75
C LYS A 262 -16.78 14.89 26.25
N TRP A 263 -17.62 13.96 25.80
CA TRP A 263 -18.05 13.92 24.41
C TRP A 263 -19.32 13.09 24.22
N GLN A 264 -20.07 13.45 23.22
CA GLN A 264 -21.18 12.69 22.66
C GLN A 264 -21.36 13.06 21.19
N PHE A 265 -22.26 12.41 20.49
CA PHE A 265 -22.64 12.89 19.17
C PHE A 265 -23.30 14.28 19.29
N THR A 266 -22.96 15.15 18.34
CA THR A 266 -23.59 16.46 18.23
C THR A 266 -25.06 16.35 17.83
N GLU A 267 -25.90 17.24 18.34
CA GLU A 267 -27.30 17.38 17.92
C GLU A 267 -27.48 18.39 16.78
N VAL A 268 -26.41 18.98 16.30
CA VAL A 268 -26.45 19.87 15.12
C VAL A 268 -26.83 19.08 13.88
N ALA A 269 -27.93 19.45 13.24
CA ALA A 269 -28.51 18.67 12.13
C ALA A 269 -27.51 18.42 10.97
N LYS A 270 -26.68 19.42 10.63
CA LYS A 270 -25.65 19.28 9.59
C LYS A 270 -24.61 18.23 9.96
N ASP A 271 -24.12 18.25 11.18
CA ASP A 271 -23.12 17.28 11.67
C ASP A 271 -23.70 15.88 11.74
N ARG A 272 -24.94 15.74 12.21
CA ARG A 272 -25.65 14.47 12.28
C ARG A 272 -25.85 13.86 10.90
N SER A 273 -26.34 14.63 9.95
CA SER A 273 -26.53 14.18 8.57
C SER A 273 -25.24 13.69 7.92
N PHE A 274 -24.11 14.32 8.25
CA PHE A 274 -22.80 13.90 7.75
C PHE A 274 -22.36 12.57 8.39
N ILE A 275 -22.52 12.42 9.70
CA ILE A 275 -22.22 11.19 10.45
C ILE A 275 -23.09 10.03 9.93
N ASP A 276 -24.36 10.27 9.68
CA ASP A 276 -25.28 9.25 9.14
C ASP A 276 -24.84 8.80 7.74
N SER A 277 -24.47 9.75 6.88
CA SER A 277 -23.94 9.45 5.54
C SER A 277 -22.63 8.64 5.61
N LEU A 278 -21.77 8.93 6.58
CA LEU A 278 -20.53 8.20 6.79
C LEU A 278 -20.79 6.77 7.29
N ASN A 279 -21.70 6.61 8.26
CA ASN A 279 -22.09 5.29 8.77
C ASN A 279 -22.66 4.40 7.66
N ILE A 280 -23.47 4.97 6.74
CA ILE A 280 -23.95 4.26 5.56
C ILE A 280 -22.79 3.80 4.67
N ARG A 281 -21.80 4.67 4.41
CA ARG A 281 -20.61 4.34 3.61
C ARG A 281 -19.75 3.25 4.25
N LEU A 282 -19.63 3.27 5.56
CA LEU A 282 -18.94 2.24 6.32
C LEU A 282 -19.73 0.95 6.46
N GLY A 283 -21.00 0.94 6.03
CA GLY A 283 -21.90 -0.22 6.16
C GLY A 283 -22.25 -0.56 7.61
N ILE A 284 -22.23 0.41 8.51
CA ILE A 284 -22.52 0.23 9.93
C ILE A 284 -23.72 1.06 10.35
N GLY A 285 -24.47 0.53 11.32
CA GLY A 285 -25.54 1.27 12.01
C GLY A 285 -24.94 2.21 13.05
N TYR A 286 -25.61 3.33 13.26
CA TYR A 286 -25.27 4.31 14.28
C TYR A 286 -25.28 3.67 15.68
N GLY A 287 -24.16 3.78 16.39
CA GLY A 287 -24.00 3.23 17.75
C GLY A 287 -24.06 1.70 17.85
N SER A 288 -24.14 0.99 16.73
CA SER A 288 -24.10 -0.47 16.77
C SER A 288 -22.68 -0.97 16.99
N ALA A 289 -22.50 -1.78 18.03
CA ALA A 289 -21.29 -2.59 18.16
C ALA A 289 -21.31 -3.67 17.09
N LYS A 290 -20.45 -3.55 16.08
CA LYS A 290 -20.13 -4.65 15.18
C LYS A 290 -18.86 -5.33 15.67
N GLU A 291 -18.65 -6.54 15.20
CA GLU A 291 -17.43 -7.27 15.49
C GLU A 291 -16.19 -6.44 15.12
N ARG A 292 -16.21 -5.82 13.94
CA ARG A 292 -15.23 -4.83 13.49
C ARG A 292 -15.77 -3.42 13.75
N GLN A 293 -14.98 -2.59 14.41
CA GLN A 293 -15.40 -1.25 14.80
C GLN A 293 -14.55 -0.14 14.18
N LYS A 294 -14.91 0.24 12.96
CA LYS A 294 -14.58 1.55 12.39
C LYS A 294 -15.81 2.44 12.47
N THR A 295 -16.32 2.60 13.70
CA THR A 295 -17.54 3.35 13.99
C THR A 295 -17.23 4.72 14.56
N LEU A 296 -18.16 5.66 14.45
CA LEU A 296 -18.06 7.01 14.95
C LEU A 296 -19.06 7.29 16.08
N PRO A 297 -18.67 8.06 17.08
CA PRO A 297 -17.30 8.22 17.56
C PRO A 297 -16.88 6.92 18.21
N PHE A 298 -15.70 6.46 17.87
CA PHE A 298 -15.17 5.26 18.49
C PHE A 298 -14.13 5.60 19.55
N ARG A 299 -14.11 4.86 20.62
CA ARG A 299 -13.21 5.06 21.76
C ARG A 299 -12.62 3.74 22.17
N GLN A 300 -11.31 3.68 22.14
CA GLN A 300 -10.58 2.57 22.74
C GLN A 300 -9.36 3.08 23.47
N GLY A 301 -9.04 2.42 24.56
CA GLY A 301 -7.97 2.85 25.42
C GLY A 301 -6.61 2.27 25.11
N TYR A 302 -5.60 2.91 25.63
CA TYR A 302 -4.32 2.29 25.89
C TYR A 302 -4.48 1.26 27.03
N ASP A 303 -3.86 0.10 26.84
CA ASP A 303 -3.85 -0.94 27.90
C ASP A 303 -5.24 -1.28 28.45
N GLY A 304 -6.26 -1.30 27.59
CA GLY A 304 -7.64 -1.59 27.97
C GLY A 304 -8.43 -0.42 28.53
N GLY A 305 -7.82 0.76 28.66
CA GLY A 305 -8.49 2.01 29.02
C GLY A 305 -9.11 2.72 27.83
N ILE A 306 -9.87 3.77 28.08
CA ILE A 306 -10.49 4.59 27.04
C ILE A 306 -9.53 5.70 26.64
N LEU A 307 -9.28 5.85 25.32
CA LEU A 307 -8.50 6.98 24.82
C LEU A 307 -9.19 8.30 25.20
N GLY A 308 -8.41 9.23 25.70
CA GLY A 308 -8.88 10.58 26.00
C GLY A 308 -9.25 11.38 24.77
N ALA A 309 -8.80 10.95 23.60
CA ALA A 309 -9.05 11.60 22.34
C ALA A 309 -9.60 10.61 21.32
N VAL A 310 -10.63 11.03 20.61
CA VAL A 310 -11.26 10.31 19.52
C VAL A 310 -10.77 10.96 18.22
N PRO A 311 -10.31 10.20 17.21
CA PRO A 311 -9.98 10.78 15.91
C PRO A 311 -11.19 11.52 15.35
N HIS A 312 -11.12 12.84 15.26
CA HIS A 312 -12.15 13.70 14.69
C HIS A 312 -11.52 15.01 14.19
N PHE A 313 -12.27 15.77 13.42
CA PHE A 313 -11.73 16.94 12.74
C PHE A 313 -11.31 18.07 13.68
N ASP A 314 -12.03 18.28 14.78
CA ASP A 314 -11.73 19.31 15.78
C ASP A 314 -10.60 18.91 16.77
N PHE A 315 -9.97 17.80 16.54
CA PHE A 315 -8.97 17.20 17.43
C PHE A 315 -7.79 18.14 17.75
N TYR A 316 -7.37 18.95 16.81
CA TYR A 316 -6.30 19.94 17.03
C TYR A 316 -6.67 21.05 18.02
N LEU A 317 -7.96 21.26 18.30
CA LEU A 317 -8.43 22.26 19.25
C LEU A 317 -8.32 21.81 20.71
N GLU A 318 -8.05 20.52 20.95
CA GLU A 318 -8.13 19.93 22.27
C GLU A 318 -6.91 20.13 23.17
N ASN A 319 -5.99 20.97 22.81
CA ASN A 319 -4.78 21.27 23.60
C ASN A 319 -3.92 20.05 24.02
N GLN A 320 -4.12 18.92 23.34
CA GLN A 320 -3.35 17.69 23.54
C GLN A 320 -2.20 17.62 22.53
N PRO A 321 -0.98 18.03 22.87
CA PRO A 321 0.12 18.14 21.90
C PRO A 321 0.48 16.81 21.24
N TRP A 322 0.17 15.71 21.88
CA TRP A 322 0.47 14.35 21.43
C TRP A 322 -0.45 13.84 20.31
N TYR A 323 -1.62 14.48 20.12
CA TYR A 323 -2.68 14.01 19.24
C TYR A 323 -2.94 14.93 18.06
N LYS A 324 -2.06 15.90 17.82
CA LYS A 324 -2.23 16.88 16.75
C LYS A 324 -1.60 16.42 15.46
N SER A 325 -2.39 16.38 14.40
CA SER A 325 -1.84 16.35 13.05
C SER A 325 -1.20 17.71 12.73
N ALA A 326 0.06 17.71 12.30
CA ALA A 326 0.73 18.92 11.82
C ALA A 326 0.09 19.48 10.52
N PHE A 327 -0.69 18.66 9.82
CA PHE A 327 -1.26 18.97 8.50
C PHE A 327 -2.78 19.19 8.51
N GLY A 328 -3.43 19.06 9.66
CA GLY A 328 -4.88 19.21 9.81
C GLY A 328 -5.71 17.98 9.44
N TYR A 329 -5.08 16.89 8.94
CA TYR A 329 -5.74 15.62 8.61
C TYR A 329 -5.15 14.51 9.44
N ASN A 330 -5.99 13.55 9.86
CA ASN A 330 -5.57 12.39 10.62
C ASN A 330 -5.72 11.13 9.77
N ASN A 331 -4.80 10.18 9.95
CA ASN A 331 -4.88 8.90 9.27
C ASN A 331 -6.05 8.07 9.80
N TRP A 332 -6.79 7.45 8.87
CA TRP A 332 -7.91 6.56 9.15
C TRP A 332 -7.72 5.17 8.54
N LYS A 333 -6.81 5.05 7.58
CA LYS A 333 -6.43 3.76 6.99
C LYS A 333 -5.86 2.85 8.07
N TYR A 334 -6.17 1.57 8.04
CA TYR A 334 -5.84 0.58 9.05
C TYR A 334 -6.47 0.83 10.45
N TYR A 335 -7.21 1.91 10.64
CA TYR A 335 -7.88 2.11 11.91
C TYR A 335 -9.09 1.20 12.00
N CYS A 336 -8.99 0.18 12.80
CA CYS A 336 -10.12 -0.62 13.21
C CYS A 336 -9.79 -1.29 14.55
N THR A 337 -10.83 -1.65 15.28
CA THR A 337 -10.71 -2.41 16.50
C THR A 337 -11.80 -3.46 16.53
N TYR A 338 -11.48 -4.59 17.10
CA TYR A 338 -12.43 -5.66 17.33
C TYR A 338 -12.65 -5.77 18.85
N LEU A 339 -13.86 -6.07 19.27
CA LEU A 339 -14.19 -6.25 20.69
C LEU A 339 -13.36 -7.36 21.33
N SER A 340 -12.97 -8.37 20.55
CA SER A 340 -12.14 -9.48 20.99
C SER A 340 -10.69 -9.10 21.32
N MET A 341 -10.19 -8.00 20.77
CA MET A 341 -8.79 -7.62 20.93
C MET A 341 -8.44 -7.02 22.29
N GLY A 342 -9.43 -6.54 23.05
CA GLY A 342 -9.26 -5.96 24.37
C GLY A 342 -8.45 -4.66 24.43
N SER A 343 -7.45 -4.48 23.57
CA SER A 343 -6.58 -3.31 23.53
C SER A 343 -6.07 -3.08 22.12
N GLN A 344 -5.87 -1.81 21.73
CA GLN A 344 -5.32 -1.43 20.44
C GLN A 344 -3.84 -1.82 20.22
N ARG A 345 -3.16 -2.32 21.24
CA ARG A 345 -1.77 -2.81 21.10
C ARG A 345 -1.68 -4.29 20.80
N ASN A 346 -2.80 -4.99 20.84
CA ASN A 346 -2.89 -6.42 20.59
C ASN A 346 -3.71 -6.67 19.32
N GLU A 347 -3.39 -5.91 18.25
CA GLU A 347 -4.13 -6.00 17.00
C GLU A 347 -3.72 -7.26 16.24
N GLU A 348 -4.73 -7.97 15.74
CA GLU A 348 -4.60 -9.22 14.98
C GLU A 348 -5.09 -9.06 13.53
N THR A 349 -5.39 -7.83 13.09
CA THR A 349 -5.83 -7.63 11.72
C THR A 349 -4.72 -7.97 10.74
N ASP A 350 -5.04 -8.80 9.74
CA ASP A 350 -4.10 -9.21 8.72
C ASP A 350 -3.66 -8.02 7.84
N MET A 351 -2.45 -8.10 7.32
CA MET A 351 -1.89 -7.05 6.44
C MET A 351 -1.58 -7.59 5.05
N PRO A 352 -2.20 -7.06 3.99
CA PRO A 352 -1.89 -7.48 2.63
C PRO A 352 -0.46 -7.07 2.25
N LEU A 353 0.32 -8.01 1.69
CA LEU A 353 1.69 -7.81 1.22
C LEU A 353 1.74 -7.66 -0.31
N PHE A 354 0.95 -8.47 -1.01
CA PHE A 354 0.75 -8.38 -2.44
C PHE A 354 -0.73 -8.45 -2.75
N ARG A 355 -1.19 -7.53 -3.58
CA ARG A 355 -2.57 -7.41 -4.04
C ARG A 355 -2.62 -7.23 -5.56
N VAL A 356 -3.66 -7.75 -6.19
CA VAL A 356 -3.84 -7.60 -7.63
C VAL A 356 -3.98 -6.13 -8.06
N GLU A 357 -4.50 -5.26 -7.19
CA GLU A 357 -4.62 -3.83 -7.48
C GLU A 357 -3.25 -3.17 -7.71
N GLU A 358 -2.23 -3.57 -6.95
CA GLU A 358 -0.86 -3.12 -7.22
C GLU A 358 -0.37 -3.62 -8.57
N VAL A 359 -0.64 -4.89 -8.89
CA VAL A 359 -0.23 -5.49 -10.15
C VAL A 359 -0.96 -4.83 -11.34
N MET A 360 -2.25 -4.49 -11.19
CA MET A 360 -3.01 -3.71 -12.18
C MET A 360 -2.37 -2.34 -12.43
N LEU A 361 -1.95 -1.67 -11.38
CA LEU A 361 -1.28 -0.37 -11.48
C LEU A 361 0.15 -0.49 -12.06
N ASN A 362 0.86 -1.57 -11.73
CA ASN A 362 2.15 -1.87 -12.34
C ASN A 362 2.01 -2.10 -13.84
N TYR A 363 0.99 -2.87 -14.24
CA TYR A 363 0.66 -3.10 -15.65
C TYR A 363 0.34 -1.79 -16.37
N ALA A 364 -0.54 -0.97 -15.79
CA ALA A 364 -0.94 0.31 -16.37
C ALA A 364 0.26 1.25 -16.56
N GLU A 365 1.12 1.36 -15.54
CA GLU A 365 2.30 2.20 -15.60
C GLU A 365 3.33 1.67 -16.62
N ALA A 366 3.59 0.36 -16.65
CA ALA A 366 4.47 -0.25 -17.62
C ALA A 366 3.97 -0.05 -19.07
N MET A 367 2.65 -0.23 -19.31
CA MET A 367 2.04 0.04 -20.62
C MET A 367 2.18 1.51 -21.03
N CYS A 368 2.01 2.44 -20.08
CA CYS A 368 2.21 3.86 -20.33
C CYS A 368 3.67 4.18 -20.67
N GLU A 369 4.61 3.62 -19.92
CA GLU A 369 6.04 3.82 -20.13
C GLU A 369 6.55 3.24 -21.46
N LEU A 370 5.89 2.17 -21.97
CA LEU A 370 6.13 1.56 -23.28
C LEU A 370 5.38 2.27 -24.42
N GLY A 371 4.51 3.26 -24.13
CA GLY A 371 3.69 3.93 -25.14
C GLY A 371 2.50 3.11 -25.64
N GLU A 372 2.07 2.11 -24.88
CA GLU A 372 1.01 1.15 -25.24
C GLU A 372 -0.27 1.32 -24.39
N PHE A 373 -0.37 2.37 -23.58
CA PHE A 373 -1.54 2.61 -22.74
C PHE A 373 -2.70 3.19 -23.55
N ASP A 374 -3.80 2.45 -23.61
CA ASP A 374 -5.04 2.82 -24.30
C ASP A 374 -6.27 2.70 -23.38
N GLN A 375 -7.45 2.94 -23.91
CA GLN A 375 -8.69 2.85 -23.14
C GLN A 375 -8.94 1.43 -22.63
N SER A 376 -8.60 0.40 -23.42
CA SER A 376 -8.77 -0.99 -23.00
C SER A 376 -7.88 -1.33 -21.80
N VAL A 377 -6.65 -0.80 -21.74
CA VAL A 377 -5.77 -0.93 -20.59
C VAL A 377 -6.34 -0.19 -19.40
N ALA A 378 -6.82 1.04 -19.58
CA ALA A 378 -7.47 1.81 -18.53
C ALA A 378 -8.67 1.07 -17.92
N ASP A 379 -9.52 0.47 -18.76
CA ASP A 379 -10.73 -0.24 -18.33
C ASP A 379 -10.43 -1.53 -17.54
N ARG A 380 -9.33 -2.20 -17.88
CA ARG A 380 -8.89 -3.41 -17.18
C ARG A 380 -8.13 -3.13 -15.87
N THR A 381 -7.71 -1.90 -15.63
CA THR A 381 -6.85 -1.50 -14.51
C THR A 381 -7.46 -0.35 -13.72
N VAL A 382 -7.09 0.87 -14.01
CA VAL A 382 -7.50 2.09 -13.31
C VAL A 382 -9.02 2.18 -13.13
N ASN A 383 -9.80 1.86 -14.17
CA ASN A 383 -11.25 1.99 -14.13
C ASN A 383 -11.94 0.96 -13.23
N LYS A 384 -11.33 -0.21 -13.00
CA LYS A 384 -11.82 -1.14 -11.97
C LYS A 384 -11.71 -0.54 -10.58
N LEU A 385 -10.58 0.11 -10.28
CA LEU A 385 -10.35 0.76 -8.98
C LEU A 385 -11.27 1.96 -8.79
N ARG A 386 -11.43 2.78 -9.82
CA ARG A 386 -12.35 3.93 -9.80
C ARG A 386 -13.82 3.50 -9.63
N SER A 387 -14.24 2.43 -10.29
CA SER A 387 -15.59 1.88 -10.12
C SER A 387 -15.89 1.49 -8.68
N ARG A 388 -14.97 0.78 -8.02
CA ARG A 388 -15.09 0.44 -6.59
C ARG A 388 -15.16 1.69 -5.71
N ALA A 389 -14.43 2.73 -6.08
CA ALA A 389 -14.32 3.99 -5.34
C ALA A 389 -15.44 5.00 -5.64
N ASN A 390 -16.47 4.63 -6.43
CA ASN A 390 -17.51 5.55 -6.90
C ASN A 390 -16.97 6.80 -7.61
N VAL A 391 -15.93 6.62 -8.42
CA VAL A 391 -15.34 7.66 -9.26
C VAL A 391 -15.60 7.32 -10.72
N ALA A 392 -15.99 8.31 -11.49
CA ALA A 392 -16.22 8.14 -12.93
C ALA A 392 -14.96 7.59 -13.64
N PRO A 393 -15.12 6.75 -14.66
CA PRO A 393 -14.00 6.11 -15.34
C PRO A 393 -13.08 7.13 -16.01
N MET A 394 -11.80 6.82 -16.03
CA MET A 394 -10.81 7.53 -16.84
C MET A 394 -11.13 7.32 -18.31
N LYS A 395 -11.27 8.40 -19.04
CA LYS A 395 -11.33 8.42 -20.51
C LYS A 395 -9.98 8.91 -21.02
N VAL A 396 -9.22 8.01 -21.61
CA VAL A 396 -7.84 8.29 -22.02
C VAL A 396 -7.75 9.52 -22.93
N ALA A 397 -8.71 9.69 -23.84
CA ALA A 397 -8.76 10.85 -24.75
C ALA A 397 -9.00 12.20 -24.05
N GLU A 398 -9.51 12.20 -22.81
CA GLU A 398 -9.77 13.42 -22.05
C GLU A 398 -8.57 13.80 -21.16
N ILE A 399 -7.58 12.91 -21.00
CA ILE A 399 -6.40 13.16 -20.18
C ILE A 399 -5.35 13.91 -21.02
N ASN A 400 -5.24 15.19 -20.78
CA ASN A 400 -4.33 16.08 -21.49
C ASN A 400 -3.66 17.09 -20.52
N ASP A 401 -2.89 18.01 -21.03
CA ASP A 401 -2.12 18.98 -20.22
C ASP A 401 -2.98 19.85 -19.29
N SER A 402 -4.25 20.05 -19.61
CA SER A 402 -5.19 20.85 -18.81
C SER A 402 -5.97 20.03 -17.77
N PHE A 403 -5.85 18.69 -17.79
CA PHE A 403 -6.62 17.82 -16.91
C PHE A 403 -6.28 18.05 -15.42
N ASP A 404 -5.02 18.25 -15.11
CA ASP A 404 -4.59 18.61 -13.75
C ASP A 404 -3.63 19.79 -13.77
N PRO A 405 -4.07 20.97 -13.27
CA PRO A 405 -3.21 22.16 -13.21
C PRO A 405 -2.05 22.01 -12.20
N LYS A 406 -2.04 20.95 -11.39
CA LYS A 406 -0.98 20.64 -10.43
C LYS A 406 -0.03 19.53 -10.91
N ARG A 407 -0.21 19.08 -12.17
CA ARG A 407 0.73 18.12 -12.75
C ARG A 407 2.15 18.68 -12.69
N ASP A 408 3.09 17.82 -12.36
CA ASP A 408 4.50 18.18 -12.36
C ASP A 408 4.97 18.49 -13.78
N LEU A 409 5.35 19.74 -13.98
CA LEU A 409 5.84 20.25 -15.25
C LEU A 409 7.37 20.20 -15.36
N GLY A 410 8.03 19.67 -14.32
CA GLY A 410 9.48 19.69 -14.23
C GLY A 410 10.04 21.10 -14.09
N ASN A 411 11.32 21.19 -13.87
CA ASN A 411 12.03 22.47 -13.84
C ASN A 411 13.18 22.45 -14.85
N PRO A 412 13.06 23.24 -15.93
CA PRO A 412 14.06 23.24 -17.00
C PRO A 412 15.46 23.71 -16.55
N ALA A 413 15.57 24.28 -15.34
CA ALA A 413 16.87 24.66 -14.77
C ALA A 413 17.65 23.44 -14.24
N TYR A 414 17.00 22.28 -14.06
CA TYR A 414 17.63 21.06 -13.58
C TYR A 414 17.66 20.00 -14.68
N PRO A 415 18.85 19.59 -15.16
CA PRO A 415 18.94 18.51 -16.14
C PRO A 415 18.27 17.22 -15.66
N GLY A 416 17.40 16.66 -16.50
CA GLY A 416 16.66 15.43 -16.17
C GLY A 416 15.34 15.65 -15.41
N ASP A 417 14.98 16.88 -15.08
CA ASP A 417 13.69 17.21 -14.48
C ASP A 417 12.69 17.62 -15.59
N TYR A 418 11.96 16.64 -16.09
CA TYR A 418 11.03 16.80 -17.21
C TYR A 418 9.58 16.81 -16.74
N ALA A 419 8.73 17.48 -17.53
CA ALA A 419 7.29 17.41 -17.33
C ALA A 419 6.79 15.97 -17.38
N VAL A 420 6.04 15.56 -16.37
CA VAL A 420 5.43 14.22 -16.33
C VAL A 420 4.31 14.14 -17.36
N ASN A 421 4.29 13.09 -18.16
CA ASN A 421 3.21 12.84 -19.12
C ASN A 421 1.84 12.82 -18.40
N PRO A 422 0.79 13.47 -18.94
CA PRO A 422 -0.53 13.56 -18.28
C PRO A 422 -1.14 12.20 -17.93
N LEU A 423 -1.05 11.20 -18.82
CA LEU A 423 -1.55 9.84 -18.54
C LEU A 423 -0.77 9.18 -17.41
N LEU A 424 0.55 9.29 -17.44
CA LEU A 424 1.41 8.76 -16.38
C LEU A 424 1.11 9.44 -15.03
N TRP A 425 0.89 10.75 -15.03
CA TRP A 425 0.50 11.50 -13.85
C TRP A 425 -0.79 10.94 -13.23
N GLU A 426 -1.81 10.66 -14.06
CA GLU A 426 -3.08 10.10 -13.58
C GLU A 426 -2.96 8.65 -13.12
N ILE A 427 -2.14 7.82 -13.76
CA ILE A 427 -1.86 6.46 -13.30
C ILE A 427 -1.15 6.49 -11.93
N ARG A 428 -0.19 7.38 -11.77
CA ARG A 428 0.53 7.58 -10.49
C ARG A 428 -0.35 8.18 -9.40
N ARG A 429 -1.31 9.05 -9.77
CA ARG A 429 -2.36 9.53 -8.86
C ARG A 429 -3.18 8.34 -8.34
N GLU A 430 -3.65 7.49 -9.24
CA GLU A 430 -4.42 6.30 -8.86
C GLU A 430 -3.63 5.38 -7.93
N ARG A 431 -2.35 5.15 -8.24
CA ARG A 431 -1.44 4.39 -7.39
C ARG A 431 -1.31 4.98 -5.99
N ARG A 432 -1.10 6.28 -5.89
CA ARG A 432 -0.96 7.01 -4.62
C ARG A 432 -2.20 6.90 -3.73
N ILE A 433 -3.39 6.88 -4.35
CA ILE A 433 -4.66 6.78 -3.64
C ILE A 433 -4.95 5.34 -3.24
N GLU A 434 -4.62 4.40 -4.11
CA GLU A 434 -4.93 2.99 -3.90
C GLU A 434 -4.01 2.30 -2.89
N LEU A 435 -2.72 2.55 -2.95
CA LEU A 435 -1.69 1.90 -2.14
C LEU A 435 -1.30 2.70 -0.91
#